data_04c75a3ccf25082f4685317817532439
#
_entry.id   04c75a3ccf25082f4685317817532439
#
_cell.length_a   1.000
_cell.length_b   1.000
_cell.length_c   1.000
_cell.angle_alpha   90.00
_cell.angle_beta   90.00
_cell.angle_gamma   90.00
#
_symmetry.space_group_name_H-M   'P 1'
#
loop_
_entity.id
_entity.type
_entity.pdbx_description
1 polymer ?
#
loop_
_entity_poly.entity_id
_entity_poly.type
_entity_poly.pdbx_seq_one_letter_code
_entity_poly.pdbx_strand_id
1 'polypeptide(L)'
;MNYQKLKTLIQNARTTRRFKKDTKVNLEDLKELIDLARITSSAKNMQPIKYILVTKEEDVLKLARSASWASHLENWSQSEEERPSAFILMLNDQMIDGFPMFDAGASFTAISLAAKAKGLATAPLASIDKQLCRKLFVIPDNLDVMIGIAVGVEDENIKLVDTTNFDTNYYREKNDTHCVPKRALEQIIMGEY
;
A
#
# COMPACT_ATOMS: atom_id res chain seq x y z
N MET A 1 -8.87 -19.49 10.36
CA MET A 1 -9.68 -18.26 10.08
C MET A 1 -10.90 -18.67 9.31
N ASN A 2 -12.11 -18.20 9.65
CA ASN A 2 -13.34 -18.48 8.87
C ASN A 2 -13.60 -17.36 7.85
N TYR A 3 -14.52 -17.62 6.90
CA TYR A 3 -14.85 -16.67 5.82
C TYR A 3 -15.23 -15.27 6.36
N GLN A 4 -16.03 -15.18 7.42
CA GLN A 4 -16.44 -13.89 7.96
C GLN A 4 -15.28 -13.07 8.53
N LYS A 5 -14.33 -13.71 9.20
CA LYS A 5 -13.12 -13.06 9.71
C LYS A 5 -12.23 -12.57 8.54
N LEU A 6 -12.11 -13.37 7.47
CA LEU A 6 -11.39 -12.94 6.27
C LEU A 6 -12.07 -11.74 5.59
N LYS A 7 -13.40 -11.79 5.43
CA LYS A 7 -14.18 -10.68 4.86
C LYS A 7 -13.96 -9.39 5.64
N THR A 8 -14.06 -9.44 6.96
CA THR A 8 -13.82 -8.28 7.85
C THR A 8 -12.38 -7.75 7.68
N LEU A 9 -11.38 -8.63 7.63
CA LEU A 9 -9.98 -8.23 7.43
C LEU A 9 -9.82 -7.49 6.09
N ILE A 10 -10.36 -8.04 4.99
CA ILE A 10 -10.34 -7.42 3.67
C ILE A 10 -11.06 -6.06 3.67
N GLN A 11 -12.20 -5.95 4.33
CA GLN A 11 -12.94 -4.69 4.44
C GLN A 11 -12.16 -3.59 5.18
N ASN A 12 -11.39 -3.97 6.19
CA ASN A 12 -10.65 -3.04 7.06
C ASN A 12 -9.23 -2.75 6.57
N ALA A 13 -8.64 -3.57 5.70
CA ALA A 13 -7.34 -3.29 5.09
C ALA A 13 -7.50 -2.27 3.96
N ARG A 14 -7.45 -0.98 4.32
CA ARG A 14 -7.62 0.15 3.39
C ARG A 14 -6.35 0.94 3.23
N THR A 15 -6.24 1.63 2.09
CA THR A 15 -5.19 2.62 1.88
C THR A 15 -5.34 3.75 2.88
N THR A 16 -4.39 3.88 3.79
CA THR A 16 -4.37 4.86 4.88
C THR A 16 -3.44 6.02 4.52
N ARG A 17 -3.90 7.23 4.71
CA ARG A 17 -3.14 8.45 4.35
C ARG A 17 -2.72 9.27 5.56
N ARG A 18 -3.24 8.93 6.75
CA ARG A 18 -2.88 9.52 8.04
C ARG A 18 -2.44 8.42 8.99
N PHE A 19 -1.27 8.58 9.54
CA PHE A 19 -0.68 7.63 10.48
C PHE A 19 -0.46 8.31 11.82
N LYS A 20 -0.55 7.54 12.89
CA LYS A 20 -0.26 8.03 14.24
C LYS A 20 1.21 8.41 14.35
N LYS A 21 1.46 9.65 14.77
CA LYS A 21 2.80 10.11 15.16
C LYS A 21 3.36 9.24 16.28
N ASP A 22 4.68 9.21 16.38
CA ASP A 22 5.44 8.56 17.45
C ASP A 22 5.20 7.04 17.60
N THR A 23 4.53 6.42 16.62
CA THR A 23 4.45 4.97 16.54
C THR A 23 5.65 4.43 15.76
N LYS A 24 6.24 3.34 16.25
CA LYS A 24 7.39 2.71 15.60
C LYS A 24 6.98 1.43 14.90
N VAL A 25 7.41 1.31 13.65
CA VAL A 25 7.43 0.06 12.90
C VAL A 25 8.89 -0.34 12.78
N ASN A 26 9.25 -1.48 13.33
CA ASN A 26 10.63 -1.95 13.31
C ASN A 26 10.91 -2.80 12.07
N LEU A 27 12.19 -3.10 11.84
CA LEU A 27 12.61 -3.86 10.67
C LEU A 27 12.05 -5.30 10.68
N GLU A 28 11.88 -5.90 11.84
CA GLU A 28 11.34 -7.26 11.97
C GLU A 28 9.85 -7.30 11.58
N ASP A 29 9.07 -6.30 11.97
CA ASP A 29 7.68 -6.18 11.48
C ASP A 29 7.62 -6.19 9.96
N LEU A 30 8.48 -5.42 9.29
CA LEU A 30 8.52 -5.38 7.83
C LEU A 30 8.95 -6.71 7.22
N LYS A 31 9.94 -7.40 7.81
CA LYS A 31 10.36 -8.73 7.35
C LYS A 31 9.24 -9.75 7.43
N GLU A 32 8.46 -9.75 8.51
CA GLU A 32 7.30 -10.64 8.65
C GLU A 32 6.24 -10.38 7.56
N LEU A 33 6.01 -9.11 7.18
CA LEU A 33 5.13 -8.77 6.08
C LEU A 33 5.65 -9.32 4.73
N ILE A 34 6.96 -9.21 4.50
CA ILE A 34 7.59 -9.73 3.28
C ILE A 34 7.62 -11.26 3.28
N ASP A 35 7.76 -11.89 4.43
CA ASP A 35 7.72 -13.36 4.54
C ASP A 35 6.36 -13.92 4.08
N LEU A 36 5.27 -13.22 4.35
CA LEU A 36 3.95 -13.58 3.81
C LEU A 36 3.81 -13.23 2.34
N ALA A 37 4.37 -12.11 1.89
CA ALA A 37 4.33 -11.73 0.48
C ALA A 37 5.09 -12.73 -0.41
N ARG A 38 6.26 -13.22 0.01
CA ARG A 38 7.07 -14.16 -0.79
C ARG A 38 6.42 -15.51 -1.05
N ILE A 39 5.43 -15.92 -0.23
CA ILE A 39 4.70 -17.18 -0.40
C ILE A 39 3.40 -17.02 -1.21
N THR A 40 3.09 -15.81 -1.72
CA THR A 40 1.97 -15.61 -2.63
C THR A 40 2.24 -16.21 -4.00
N SER A 41 1.19 -16.39 -4.79
CA SER A 41 1.34 -16.86 -6.17
C SER A 41 2.16 -15.89 -6.99
N SER A 42 3.06 -16.41 -7.81
CA SER A 42 3.78 -15.70 -8.85
C SER A 42 3.58 -16.38 -10.19
N ALA A 43 3.46 -15.62 -11.27
CA ALA A 43 3.26 -16.16 -12.59
C ALA A 43 4.43 -17.08 -13.01
N LYS A 44 4.13 -18.32 -13.37
CA LYS A 44 5.12 -19.39 -13.63
C LYS A 44 6.12 -19.59 -12.47
N ASN A 45 5.79 -19.12 -11.27
CA ASN A 45 6.67 -19.11 -10.09
C ASN A 45 8.03 -18.39 -10.31
N MET A 46 8.05 -17.36 -11.15
CA MET A 46 9.27 -16.65 -11.53
C MET A 46 9.80 -15.71 -10.44
N GLN A 47 8.94 -15.18 -9.58
CA GLN A 47 9.28 -14.38 -8.37
C GLN A 47 10.20 -13.17 -8.65
N PRO A 48 9.84 -12.28 -9.59
CA PRO A 48 10.68 -11.14 -9.98
C PRO A 48 10.71 -10.02 -8.95
N ILE A 49 9.81 -10.04 -7.95
CA ILE A 49 9.66 -8.94 -7.00
C ILE A 49 10.73 -9.00 -5.91
N LYS A 50 11.40 -7.86 -5.70
CA LYS A 50 12.40 -7.64 -4.65
C LYS A 50 11.95 -6.47 -3.75
N TYR A 51 12.56 -6.33 -2.58
CA TYR A 51 12.13 -5.33 -1.60
C TYR A 51 13.31 -4.62 -0.95
N ILE A 52 13.13 -3.32 -0.66
CA ILE A 52 13.96 -2.56 0.26
C ILE A 52 13.08 -2.13 1.43
N LEU A 53 13.55 -2.37 2.65
CA LEU A 53 12.85 -2.05 3.89
C LEU A 53 13.47 -0.81 4.51
N VAL A 54 12.66 0.21 4.78
CA VAL A 54 13.13 1.52 5.25
C VAL A 54 12.45 1.85 6.57
N THR A 55 13.24 1.94 7.64
CA THR A 55 12.77 2.31 9.00
C THR A 55 13.56 3.49 9.58
N LYS A 56 14.61 3.97 8.88
CA LYS A 56 15.34 5.15 9.31
C LYS A 56 14.49 6.38 9.10
N GLU A 57 14.16 7.09 10.16
CA GLU A 57 13.22 8.21 10.17
C GLU A 57 13.52 9.27 9.10
N GLU A 58 14.80 9.68 8.98
CA GLU A 58 15.23 10.67 7.97
C GLU A 58 14.87 10.24 6.53
N ASP A 59 15.07 8.96 6.19
CA ASP A 59 14.79 8.44 4.85
C ASP A 59 13.29 8.24 4.65
N VAL A 60 12.56 7.80 5.68
CA VAL A 60 11.09 7.72 5.69
C VAL A 60 10.49 9.11 5.40
N LEU A 61 10.97 10.17 6.06
CA LEU A 61 10.51 11.53 5.84
C LEU A 61 10.79 12.03 4.42
N LYS A 62 11.97 11.75 3.86
CA LYS A 62 12.31 12.10 2.48
C LYS A 62 11.38 11.40 1.48
N LEU A 63 11.12 10.10 1.67
CA LEU A 63 10.20 9.34 0.83
C LEU A 63 8.77 9.85 0.93
N ALA A 64 8.28 10.11 2.14
CA ALA A 64 6.93 10.61 2.36
C ALA A 64 6.70 11.99 1.71
N ARG A 65 7.71 12.88 1.77
CA ARG A 65 7.67 14.21 1.12
C ARG A 65 7.74 14.14 -0.40
N SER A 66 8.33 13.09 -0.96
CA SER A 66 8.49 12.91 -2.40
C SER A 66 7.23 12.39 -3.09
N ALA A 67 6.29 11.82 -2.35
CA ALA A 67 5.10 11.20 -2.88
C ALA A 67 3.92 12.18 -2.96
N SER A 68 3.09 12.02 -3.98
CA SER A 68 1.77 12.67 -4.05
C SER A 68 0.74 11.80 -3.33
N TRP A 69 0.13 12.36 -2.30
CA TRP A 69 -0.90 11.70 -1.50
C TRP A 69 -2.29 12.13 -1.93
N ALA A 70 -3.25 11.22 -1.92
CA ALA A 70 -4.68 11.51 -2.05
C ALA A 70 -5.08 12.45 -3.20
N SER A 71 -4.75 12.10 -4.44
CA SER A 71 -4.96 12.92 -5.65
C SER A 71 -6.41 13.41 -5.89
N HIS A 72 -7.43 12.76 -5.29
CA HIS A 72 -8.84 13.18 -5.39
C HIS A 72 -9.31 14.11 -4.26
N LEU A 73 -8.43 14.42 -3.29
CA LEU A 73 -8.75 15.35 -2.21
C LEU A 73 -8.16 16.72 -2.55
N GLU A 74 -8.98 17.61 -3.11
CA GLU A 74 -8.56 18.98 -3.39
C GLU A 74 -8.15 19.68 -2.09
N ASN A 75 -7.08 20.48 -2.15
CA ASN A 75 -6.57 21.26 -1.02
C ASN A 75 -6.16 20.45 0.24
N TRP A 76 -5.94 19.14 0.10
CA TRP A 76 -5.41 18.33 1.19
C TRP A 76 -3.95 17.92 0.93
N SER A 77 -3.13 18.04 1.93
CA SER A 77 -1.76 17.51 1.94
C SER A 77 -1.49 16.83 3.27
N GLN A 78 -0.71 15.76 3.25
CA GLN A 78 -0.31 15.08 4.46
C GLN A 78 0.60 15.98 5.30
N SER A 79 0.24 16.22 6.55
CA SER A 79 1.08 16.94 7.51
C SER A 79 2.26 16.10 7.98
N GLU A 80 3.26 16.71 8.63
CA GLU A 80 4.39 15.96 9.19
C GLU A 80 3.98 15.05 10.36
N GLU A 81 2.92 15.43 11.07
CA GLU A 81 2.36 14.67 12.17
C GLU A 81 1.63 13.38 11.72
N GLU A 82 1.20 13.33 10.44
CA GLU A 82 0.42 12.24 9.86
C GLU A 82 1.28 11.26 9.05
N ARG A 83 2.61 11.38 9.09
CA ARG A 83 3.50 10.58 8.24
C ARG A 83 3.62 9.14 8.69
N PRO A 84 3.93 8.22 7.76
CA PRO A 84 4.17 6.82 8.08
C PRO A 84 5.44 6.65 8.92
N SER A 85 5.56 5.52 9.59
CA SER A 85 6.73 5.14 10.39
C SER A 85 7.77 4.36 9.61
N ALA A 86 7.40 3.79 8.46
CA ALA A 86 8.29 2.98 7.63
C ALA A 86 7.84 2.96 6.16
N PHE A 87 8.74 2.49 5.28
CA PHE A 87 8.43 2.18 3.88
C PHE A 87 8.94 0.80 3.49
N ILE A 88 8.22 0.16 2.59
CA ILE A 88 8.66 -0.97 1.79
C ILE A 88 8.72 -0.47 0.34
N LEU A 89 9.90 -0.47 -0.28
CA LEU A 89 10.01 -0.25 -1.72
C LEU A 89 9.90 -1.60 -2.42
N MET A 90 8.99 -1.70 -3.36
CA MET A 90 8.80 -2.88 -4.20
C MET A 90 9.51 -2.65 -5.53
N LEU A 91 10.38 -3.59 -5.91
CA LEU A 91 11.20 -3.50 -7.12
C LEU A 91 10.94 -4.70 -8.02
N ASN A 92 11.07 -4.49 -9.31
CA ASN A 92 11.10 -5.55 -10.33
C ASN A 92 12.54 -5.88 -10.70
N ASP A 93 12.90 -7.15 -10.65
CA ASP A 93 14.16 -7.65 -11.21
C ASP A 93 13.98 -7.91 -12.71
N GLN A 94 14.53 -7.02 -13.53
CA GLN A 94 14.45 -7.07 -14.99
C GLN A 94 15.20 -8.26 -15.62
N MET A 95 16.04 -8.95 -14.85
CA MET A 95 16.72 -10.16 -15.29
C MET A 95 15.84 -11.41 -15.18
N ILE A 96 14.67 -11.29 -14.53
CA ILE A 96 13.71 -12.37 -14.37
C ILE A 96 12.51 -12.11 -15.29
N ASP A 97 12.34 -12.96 -16.31
CA ASP A 97 11.18 -12.91 -17.20
C ASP A 97 9.91 -13.33 -16.42
N GLY A 98 8.86 -12.49 -16.46
CA GLY A 98 7.64 -12.73 -15.68
C GLY A 98 6.54 -11.70 -15.91
N PHE A 99 5.57 -11.68 -15.00
CA PHE A 99 4.47 -10.72 -15.00
C PHE A 99 4.53 -9.82 -13.75
N PRO A 100 5.52 -8.91 -13.66
CA PRO A 100 5.82 -8.20 -12.41
C PRO A 100 4.64 -7.38 -11.87
N MET A 101 3.77 -6.83 -12.73
CA MET A 101 2.60 -6.08 -12.27
C MET A 101 1.56 -6.97 -11.59
N PHE A 102 1.36 -8.21 -12.09
CA PHE A 102 0.48 -9.19 -11.46
C PHE A 102 1.04 -9.64 -10.11
N ASP A 103 2.31 -10.00 -10.09
CA ASP A 103 3.00 -10.47 -8.87
C ASP A 103 3.08 -9.36 -7.81
N ALA A 104 3.30 -8.11 -8.22
CA ALA A 104 3.29 -6.95 -7.32
C ALA A 104 1.92 -6.74 -6.67
N GLY A 105 0.83 -6.90 -7.44
CA GLY A 105 -0.54 -6.82 -6.91
C GLY A 105 -0.83 -7.92 -5.89
N ALA A 106 -0.42 -9.17 -6.16
CA ALA A 106 -0.55 -10.29 -5.24
C ALA A 106 0.25 -10.05 -3.94
N SER A 107 1.51 -9.67 -4.07
CA SER A 107 2.40 -9.34 -2.95
C SER A 107 1.87 -8.17 -2.11
N PHE A 108 1.44 -7.08 -2.75
CA PHE A 108 0.87 -5.93 -2.03
C PHE A 108 -0.39 -6.32 -1.25
N THR A 109 -1.27 -7.14 -1.82
CA THR A 109 -2.47 -7.61 -1.13
C THR A 109 -2.11 -8.38 0.13
N ALA A 110 -1.14 -9.31 0.05
CA ALA A 110 -0.66 -10.05 1.22
C ALA A 110 -0.05 -9.12 2.28
N ILE A 111 0.81 -8.18 1.89
CA ILE A 111 1.41 -7.18 2.78
C ILE A 111 0.33 -6.37 3.49
N SER A 112 -0.67 -5.87 2.76
CA SER A 112 -1.73 -5.03 3.32
C SER A 112 -2.61 -5.78 4.32
N LEU A 113 -2.99 -7.03 4.02
CA LEU A 113 -3.77 -7.88 4.92
C LEU A 113 -2.98 -8.26 6.17
N ALA A 114 -1.71 -8.63 6.00
CA ALA A 114 -0.82 -8.96 7.10
C ALA A 114 -0.57 -7.75 8.02
N ALA A 115 -0.32 -6.58 7.45
CA ALA A 115 -0.17 -5.33 8.19
C ALA A 115 -1.42 -5.05 9.03
N LYS A 116 -2.62 -5.14 8.42
CA LYS A 116 -3.87 -4.92 9.15
C LYS A 116 -4.09 -5.94 10.28
N ALA A 117 -3.72 -7.21 10.06
CA ALA A 117 -3.79 -8.24 11.09
C ALA A 117 -2.85 -7.98 12.28
N LYS A 118 -1.74 -7.27 12.04
CA LYS A 118 -0.78 -6.80 13.07
C LYS A 118 -1.16 -5.46 13.70
N GLY A 119 -2.30 -4.86 13.34
CA GLY A 119 -2.69 -3.51 13.81
C GLY A 119 -1.98 -2.36 13.09
N LEU A 120 -1.29 -2.67 11.98
CA LEU A 120 -0.68 -1.69 11.09
C LEU A 120 -1.59 -1.37 9.90
N ALA A 121 -1.25 -0.32 9.18
CA ALA A 121 -1.92 0.09 7.96
C ALA A 121 -0.91 0.41 6.85
N THR A 122 -1.37 0.40 5.60
CA THR A 122 -0.51 0.61 4.43
C THR A 122 -1.10 1.62 3.46
N ALA A 123 -0.22 2.31 2.72
CA ALA A 123 -0.60 3.08 1.55
C ALA A 123 0.35 2.79 0.38
N PRO A 124 -0.14 2.22 -0.73
CA PRO A 124 0.66 2.06 -1.94
C PRO A 124 0.77 3.41 -2.68
N LEU A 125 1.99 3.82 -3.00
CA LEU A 125 2.32 5.11 -3.61
C LEU A 125 3.10 4.90 -4.90
N ALA A 126 2.40 4.90 -6.03
CA ALA A 126 3.03 4.84 -7.35
C ALA A 126 3.74 6.15 -7.72
N SER A 127 3.38 7.23 -7.04
CA SER A 127 3.94 8.58 -7.22
C SER A 127 5.26 8.81 -6.47
N ILE A 128 5.81 7.80 -5.79
CA ILE A 128 7.10 7.92 -5.10
C ILE A 128 8.21 8.33 -6.08
N ASP A 129 9.09 9.24 -5.67
CA ASP A 129 10.22 9.65 -6.51
C ASP A 129 11.26 8.52 -6.64
N LYS A 130 11.23 7.84 -7.78
CA LYS A 130 12.12 6.72 -8.09
C LYS A 130 13.60 7.14 -8.18
N GLN A 131 13.87 8.38 -8.60
CA GLN A 131 15.23 8.89 -8.66
C GLN A 131 15.76 9.18 -7.24
N LEU A 132 14.93 9.70 -6.37
CA LEU A 132 15.27 9.85 -4.96
C LEU A 132 15.55 8.49 -4.32
N CYS A 133 14.74 7.47 -4.59
CA CYS A 133 15.00 6.11 -4.10
C CYS A 133 16.39 5.61 -4.51
N ARG A 134 16.79 5.80 -5.78
CA ARG A 134 18.13 5.43 -6.26
C ARG A 134 19.26 6.24 -5.63
N LYS A 135 19.00 7.49 -5.22
CA LYS A 135 20.00 8.33 -4.52
C LYS A 135 20.15 7.94 -3.04
N LEU A 136 19.07 7.49 -2.39
CA LEU A 136 19.09 7.12 -0.99
C LEU A 136 19.61 5.69 -0.76
N PHE A 137 19.35 4.80 -1.70
CA PHE A 137 19.64 3.37 -1.54
C PHE A 137 20.49 2.85 -2.69
N VAL A 138 21.34 1.87 -2.37
CA VAL A 138 22.14 1.17 -3.40
C VAL A 138 21.21 0.20 -4.13
N ILE A 139 20.62 0.67 -5.24
CA ILE A 139 19.72 -0.14 -6.07
C ILE A 139 20.49 -0.54 -7.34
N PRO A 140 20.76 -1.84 -7.57
CA PRO A 140 21.36 -2.33 -8.81
C PRO A 140 20.57 -1.91 -10.05
N ASP A 141 21.26 -1.70 -11.19
CA ASP A 141 20.64 -1.19 -12.42
C ASP A 141 19.56 -2.12 -13.00
N ASN A 142 19.68 -3.43 -12.75
CA ASN A 142 18.68 -4.42 -13.15
C ASN A 142 17.41 -4.40 -12.28
N LEU A 143 17.37 -3.65 -11.17
CA LEU A 143 16.18 -3.51 -10.33
C LEU A 143 15.47 -2.19 -10.61
N ASP A 144 14.21 -2.27 -10.99
CA ASP A 144 13.38 -1.10 -11.23
C ASP A 144 12.38 -0.86 -10.08
N VAL A 145 12.37 0.37 -9.54
CA VAL A 145 11.43 0.76 -8.47
C VAL A 145 10.02 0.83 -9.05
N MET A 146 9.12 -0.03 -8.59
CA MET A 146 7.73 -0.07 -9.04
C MET A 146 6.85 0.87 -8.20
N ILE A 147 6.87 0.70 -6.87
CA ILE A 147 5.98 1.37 -5.95
C ILE A 147 6.61 1.46 -4.56
N GLY A 148 6.30 2.53 -3.83
CA GLY A 148 6.54 2.60 -2.39
C GLY A 148 5.29 2.24 -1.61
N ILE A 149 5.44 1.46 -0.55
CA ILE A 149 4.36 1.13 0.39
C ILE A 149 4.70 1.78 1.71
N ALA A 150 3.95 2.83 2.07
CA ALA A 150 4.03 3.43 3.39
C ALA A 150 3.39 2.51 4.43
N VAL A 151 4.02 2.39 5.59
CA VAL A 151 3.56 1.53 6.70
C VAL A 151 3.57 2.31 8.00
N GLY A 152 2.52 2.16 8.81
CA GLY A 152 2.40 2.81 10.11
C GLY A 152 1.14 2.36 10.84
N VAL A 153 0.84 2.98 11.98
CA VAL A 153 -0.43 2.76 12.69
C VAL A 153 -1.46 3.76 12.15
N GLU A 154 -2.64 3.27 11.80
CA GLU A 154 -3.73 4.07 11.22
C GLU A 154 -4.22 5.16 12.20
N ASP A 155 -4.38 6.38 11.69
CA ASP A 155 -5.01 7.51 12.39
C ASP A 155 -6.08 8.15 11.50
N GLU A 156 -6.89 7.34 10.88
CA GLU A 156 -7.88 7.76 9.90
C GLU A 156 -9.15 6.91 10.02
N ASN A 157 -10.31 7.55 10.02
CA ASN A 157 -11.58 6.82 9.94
C ASN A 157 -11.94 6.61 8.46
N ILE A 158 -11.90 5.36 8.00
CA ILE A 158 -12.14 5.00 6.60
C ILE A 158 -13.42 4.17 6.49
N LYS A 159 -14.31 4.56 5.58
CA LYS A 159 -15.59 3.89 5.33
C LYS A 159 -15.73 3.49 3.87
N LEU A 160 -16.09 2.24 3.62
CA LEU A 160 -16.54 1.81 2.31
C LEU A 160 -17.98 2.26 2.10
N VAL A 161 -18.27 2.82 0.93
CA VAL A 161 -19.60 3.23 0.52
C VAL A 161 -19.88 2.72 -0.89
N ASP A 162 -21.15 2.53 -1.22
CA ASP A 162 -21.53 2.18 -2.59
C ASP A 162 -21.37 3.39 -3.50
N THR A 163 -20.88 3.19 -4.73
CA THR A 163 -20.79 4.28 -5.69
C THR A 163 -22.17 4.67 -6.19
N THR A 164 -22.38 5.99 -6.33
CA THR A 164 -23.54 6.55 -7.03
C THR A 164 -23.09 7.11 -8.37
N ASN A 165 -23.91 6.99 -9.40
CA ASN A 165 -23.59 7.53 -10.74
C ASN A 165 -22.21 7.10 -11.30
N PHE A 166 -21.73 5.89 -10.95
CA PHE A 166 -20.43 5.35 -11.36
C PHE A 166 -19.21 6.16 -10.91
N ASP A 167 -19.37 7.19 -10.07
CA ASP A 167 -18.25 7.96 -9.53
C ASP A 167 -17.51 7.13 -8.45
N THR A 168 -16.23 6.89 -8.66
CA THR A 168 -15.34 6.16 -7.74
C THR A 168 -14.34 7.05 -7.02
N ASN A 169 -14.46 8.38 -7.18
CA ASN A 169 -13.59 9.32 -6.47
C ASN A 169 -13.84 9.23 -4.97
N TYR A 170 -12.77 8.99 -4.21
CA TYR A 170 -12.87 9.02 -2.76
C TYR A 170 -12.95 10.48 -2.27
N TYR A 171 -13.64 10.68 -1.13
CA TYR A 171 -13.89 12.01 -0.58
C TYR A 171 -13.89 11.97 0.96
N ARG A 172 -13.92 13.13 1.61
CA ARG A 172 -14.10 13.25 3.05
C ARG A 172 -15.45 13.86 3.38
N GLU A 173 -16.13 13.30 4.37
CA GLU A 173 -17.31 13.90 4.99
C GLU A 173 -16.91 15.07 5.92
N LYS A 174 -17.90 15.87 6.34
CA LYS A 174 -17.65 17.00 7.26
C LYS A 174 -17.06 16.59 8.61
N ASN A 175 -17.31 15.36 9.05
CA ASN A 175 -16.75 14.76 10.27
C ASN A 175 -15.37 14.12 10.02
N ASP A 176 -14.74 14.43 8.89
CA ASP A 176 -13.42 13.93 8.46
C ASP A 176 -13.35 12.41 8.16
N THR A 177 -14.50 11.74 8.07
CA THR A 177 -14.53 10.34 7.62
C THR A 177 -14.13 10.24 6.14
N HIS A 178 -13.12 9.42 5.85
CA HIS A 178 -12.66 9.14 4.49
C HIS A 178 -13.52 8.08 3.82
N CYS A 179 -14.36 8.49 2.88
CA CYS A 179 -15.28 7.62 2.15
C CYS A 179 -14.65 7.08 0.87
N VAL A 180 -14.69 5.76 0.69
CA VAL A 180 -14.13 5.06 -0.46
C VAL A 180 -15.24 4.35 -1.22
N PRO A 181 -15.74 4.93 -2.33
CA PRO A 181 -16.79 4.33 -3.16
C PRO A 181 -16.35 3.03 -3.81
N LYS A 182 -17.24 2.05 -3.83
CA LYS A 182 -17.07 0.77 -4.51
C LYS A 182 -18.21 0.51 -5.48
N ARG A 183 -17.89 -0.03 -6.65
CA ARG A 183 -18.90 -0.48 -7.61
C ARG A 183 -19.70 -1.62 -7.02
N ALA A 184 -20.99 -1.68 -7.32
CA ALA A 184 -21.84 -2.80 -6.96
C ALA A 184 -21.39 -4.08 -7.69
N LEU A 185 -21.72 -5.22 -7.12
CA LEU A 185 -21.29 -6.52 -7.65
C LEU A 185 -21.77 -6.73 -9.11
N GLU A 186 -23.00 -6.32 -9.39
CA GLU A 186 -23.68 -6.40 -10.70
C GLU A 186 -23.01 -5.52 -11.77
N GLN A 187 -22.20 -4.54 -11.34
CA GLN A 187 -21.45 -3.67 -12.27
C GLN A 187 -20.10 -4.27 -12.68
N ILE A 188 -19.65 -5.32 -12.02
CA ILE A 188 -18.34 -5.95 -12.25
C ILE A 188 -18.45 -7.41 -12.70
N ILE A 189 -19.59 -8.07 -12.47
CA ILE A 189 -19.90 -9.39 -13.05
C ILE A 189 -20.51 -9.17 -14.42
N MET A 190 -19.81 -9.60 -15.47
CA MET A 190 -20.23 -9.40 -16.86
C MET A 190 -21.09 -10.56 -17.42
N GLY A 191 -21.20 -11.64 -16.70
CA GLY A 191 -22.03 -12.79 -17.09
C GLY A 191 -21.97 -13.94 -16.10
N GLU A 192 -23.05 -14.67 -16.03
CA GLU A 192 -23.19 -15.92 -15.25
C GLU A 192 -23.68 -17.00 -16.24
N TYR A 193 -22.94 -18.12 -16.34
CA TYR A 193 -23.21 -19.19 -17.33
C TYR A 193 -23.36 -20.54 -16.67
#